data_8c5d22e464d9259065bc03babde2f0a8
#
_entry.id   8c5d22e464d9259065bc03babde2f0a8
#
_cell.length_a   1.000
_cell.length_b   1.000
_cell.length_c   1.000
_cell.angle_alpha   90.00
_cell.angle_beta   90.00
_cell.angle_gamma   90.00
#
_symmetry.space_group_name_H-M   'P 1'
#
loop_
_entity.id
_entity.type
_entity.pdbx_description
1 polymer ?
#
loop_
_entity_poly.entity_id
_entity_poly.type
_entity_poly.pdbx_seq_one_letter_code
_entity_poly.pdbx_strand_id
1 'polypeptide(L)'
;MEDRIEKIVQTLDNNKADEIEVFDLREKNYFVDYAIIASSLGSKHTFALLDHLRDDLKPQEKFINVEESGDWIVVDLGDILIHIMTPEYRTKYDMETFLSSLANGREGDTI
;
A
#
# COMPACT_ATOMS: atom_id res chain seq x y z
N MET A 1 -2.33 16.00 -1.28
CA MET A 1 -2.15 14.56 -1.55
C MET A 1 -0.76 14.08 -1.17
N GLU A 2 0.27 14.83 -1.56
CA GLU A 2 1.65 14.42 -1.25
C GLU A 2 1.92 14.32 0.26
N ASP A 3 1.36 15.23 1.03
CA ASP A 3 1.55 15.19 2.49
C ASP A 3 0.95 13.92 3.10
N ARG A 4 -0.15 13.46 2.55
CA ARG A 4 -0.80 12.24 3.02
C ARG A 4 0.06 11.03 2.70
N ILE A 5 0.60 10.99 1.48
CA ILE A 5 1.49 9.90 1.05
C ILE A 5 2.73 9.88 1.91
N GLU A 6 3.34 11.05 2.15
CA GLU A 6 4.53 11.14 3.00
C GLU A 6 4.28 10.61 4.40
N LYS A 7 3.13 10.97 4.97
CA LYS A 7 2.81 10.51 6.33
C LYS A 7 2.64 9.00 6.39
N ILE A 8 1.99 8.43 5.39
CA ILE A 8 1.81 6.97 5.32
C ILE A 8 3.17 6.29 5.21
N VAL A 9 4.01 6.76 4.29
CA VAL A 9 5.34 6.19 4.09
C VAL A 9 6.17 6.33 5.36
N GLN A 10 6.11 7.48 6.00
CA GLN A 10 6.86 7.74 7.21
C GLN A 10 6.44 6.82 8.35
N THR A 11 5.13 6.60 8.50
CA THR A 11 4.62 5.67 9.51
C THR A 11 5.15 4.27 9.27
N LEU A 12 5.10 3.83 8.02
CA LEU A 12 5.58 2.49 7.68
C LEU A 12 7.08 2.37 7.91
N ASP A 13 7.84 3.36 7.45
CA ASP A 13 9.30 3.34 7.57
C ASP A 13 9.73 3.40 9.04
N ASN A 14 9.11 4.26 9.83
CA ASN A 14 9.43 4.40 11.25
C ASN A 14 9.16 3.11 12.03
N ASN A 15 8.29 2.27 11.53
CA ASN A 15 7.92 1.03 12.19
C ASN A 15 8.47 -0.19 11.48
N LYS A 16 9.55 -0.01 10.74
CA LYS A 16 10.40 -1.08 10.20
C LYS A 16 9.79 -1.84 9.04
N ALA A 17 8.82 -1.28 8.36
CA ALA A 17 8.38 -1.84 7.08
C ALA A 17 9.53 -1.69 6.08
N ASP A 18 9.62 -2.62 5.15
CA ASP A 18 10.73 -2.67 4.21
C ASP A 18 10.21 -2.53 2.79
N GLU A 19 11.10 -2.16 1.88
CA GLU A 19 10.82 -2.05 0.44
C GLU A 19 9.49 -1.34 0.17
N ILE A 20 9.35 -0.14 0.74
CA ILE A 20 8.14 0.66 0.58
C ILE A 20 8.16 1.30 -0.81
N GLU A 21 7.11 1.06 -1.59
CA GLU A 21 6.99 1.65 -2.92
C GLU A 21 5.65 2.35 -3.07
N VAL A 22 5.69 3.50 -3.74
CA VAL A 22 4.51 4.32 -3.99
C VAL A 22 4.27 4.36 -5.48
N PHE A 23 3.04 4.08 -5.90
CA PHE A 23 2.65 4.10 -7.30
C PHE A 23 1.62 5.20 -7.51
N ASP A 24 1.94 6.15 -8.38
CA ASP A 24 1.03 7.22 -8.76
C ASP A 24 0.16 6.71 -9.91
N LEU A 25 -1.11 6.53 -9.62
CA LEU A 25 -2.06 5.97 -10.58
C LEU A 25 -3.08 6.99 -11.03
N ARG A 26 -2.84 8.26 -10.74
CA ARG A 26 -3.76 9.31 -11.19
C ARG A 26 -3.82 9.32 -12.70
N GLU A 27 -5.03 9.45 -13.22
CA GLU A 27 -5.30 9.48 -14.66
C GLU A 27 -4.91 8.19 -15.39
N LYS A 28 -4.87 7.07 -14.67
CA LYS A 28 -4.53 5.77 -15.25
C LYS A 28 -5.73 4.83 -15.34
N ASN A 29 -6.92 5.36 -15.17
CA ASN A 29 -8.16 4.57 -15.22
C ASN A 29 -8.19 3.45 -14.20
N TYR A 30 -7.59 3.68 -13.05
CA TYR A 30 -7.63 2.73 -11.95
C TYR A 30 -8.54 3.28 -10.86
N PHE A 31 -8.99 2.44 -9.95
CA PHE A 31 -10.01 2.85 -8.97
C PHE A 31 -9.45 3.66 -7.80
N VAL A 32 -8.13 3.74 -7.67
CA VAL A 32 -7.50 4.61 -6.67
C VAL A 32 -6.46 5.49 -7.34
N ASP A 33 -6.15 6.61 -6.70
CA ASP A 33 -5.15 7.56 -7.20
C ASP A 33 -3.73 7.13 -6.88
N TYR A 34 -3.55 6.43 -5.76
CA TYR A 34 -2.24 5.96 -5.33
C TYR A 34 -2.35 4.57 -4.73
N ALA A 35 -1.34 3.76 -4.95
CA ALA A 35 -1.19 2.50 -4.26
C ALA A 35 0.19 2.47 -3.59
N ILE A 36 0.25 1.94 -2.38
CA ILE A 36 1.48 1.83 -1.63
C ILE A 36 1.65 0.36 -1.26
N ILE A 37 2.84 -0.17 -1.49
CA ILE A 37 3.17 -1.54 -1.09
C ILE A 37 4.34 -1.48 -0.13
N ALA A 38 4.26 -2.24 0.95
CA ALA A 38 5.35 -2.36 1.92
C ALA A 38 5.46 -3.81 2.36
N SER A 39 6.67 -4.23 2.70
CA SER A 39 6.91 -5.56 3.24
C SER A 39 6.98 -5.52 4.75
N SER A 40 6.35 -6.49 5.40
CA SER A 40 6.50 -6.71 6.83
C SER A 40 7.61 -7.73 7.08
N LEU A 41 7.97 -7.90 8.35
CA LEU A 41 8.97 -8.90 8.75
C LEU A 41 8.34 -10.27 9.03
N GLY A 42 7.02 -10.33 9.08
CA GLY A 42 6.27 -11.55 9.37
C GLY A 42 4.86 -11.20 9.79
N SER A 43 4.07 -12.23 10.12
CA SER A 43 2.65 -12.05 10.43
C SER A 43 2.38 -11.06 11.56
N LYS A 44 3.11 -11.19 12.65
CA LYS A 44 2.94 -10.28 13.79
C LYS A 44 3.20 -8.85 13.40
N HIS A 45 4.27 -8.64 12.64
CA HIS A 45 4.65 -7.31 12.20
C HIS A 45 3.61 -6.73 11.23
N THR A 46 3.00 -7.60 10.41
CA THR A 46 1.94 -7.18 9.50
C THR A 46 0.80 -6.52 10.28
N PHE A 47 0.33 -7.15 11.35
CA PHE A 47 -0.74 -6.59 12.17
C PHE A 47 -0.27 -5.35 12.94
N ALA A 48 0.98 -5.35 13.40
CA ALA A 48 1.52 -4.20 14.13
C ALA A 48 1.57 -2.97 13.21
N LEU A 49 1.95 -3.15 11.95
CA LEU A 49 1.99 -2.05 11.00
C LEU A 49 0.60 -1.45 10.79
N LEU A 50 -0.43 -2.31 10.73
CA LEU A 50 -1.80 -1.82 10.63
C LEU A 50 -2.17 -0.97 11.84
N ASP A 51 -1.81 -1.43 13.04
CA ASP A 51 -2.10 -0.67 14.27
C ASP A 51 -1.39 0.69 14.26
N HIS A 52 -0.15 0.73 13.81
CA HIS A 52 0.58 1.99 13.69
C HIS A 52 -0.07 2.94 12.70
N LEU A 53 -0.55 2.40 11.57
CA LEU A 53 -1.28 3.22 10.61
C LEU A 53 -2.55 3.80 11.21
N ARG A 54 -3.29 2.99 11.96
CA ARG A 54 -4.50 3.46 12.62
C ARG A 54 -4.18 4.59 13.61
N ASP A 55 -3.13 4.39 14.41
CA ASP A 55 -2.75 5.38 15.41
C ASP A 55 -2.29 6.69 14.78
N ASP A 56 -1.47 6.61 13.75
CA ASP A 56 -0.84 7.79 13.17
C ASP A 56 -1.74 8.53 12.19
N LEU A 57 -2.63 7.82 11.49
CA LEU A 57 -3.42 8.42 10.42
C LEU A 57 -4.78 8.90 10.86
N LYS A 58 -5.34 8.37 11.95
CA LYS A 58 -6.63 8.84 12.44
C LYS A 58 -6.42 10.08 13.31
N PRO A 59 -7.36 11.01 13.31
CA PRO A 59 -8.63 10.99 12.59
C PRO A 59 -8.56 11.56 11.16
N GLN A 60 -7.39 11.95 10.68
CA GLN A 60 -7.27 12.63 9.38
C GLN A 60 -7.69 11.74 8.21
N GLU A 61 -7.44 10.43 8.32
CA GLU A 61 -7.79 9.48 7.28
C GLU A 61 -8.97 8.63 7.72
N LYS A 62 -9.86 8.36 6.78
CA LYS A 62 -10.98 7.48 7.02
C LYS A 62 -10.66 6.11 6.42
N PHE A 63 -10.61 5.09 7.26
CA PHE A 63 -10.37 3.72 6.81
C PHE A 63 -11.70 3.16 6.33
N ILE A 64 -11.90 3.18 5.03
CA ILE A 64 -13.17 2.76 4.42
C ILE A 64 -13.35 1.25 4.54
N ASN A 65 -12.28 0.51 4.28
CA ASN A 65 -12.29 -0.94 4.38
C ASN A 65 -10.90 -1.43 4.71
N VAL A 66 -10.82 -2.52 5.48
CA VAL A 66 -9.55 -3.15 5.81
C VAL A 66 -9.75 -4.66 5.70
N GLU A 67 -8.95 -5.29 4.81
CA GLU A 67 -8.91 -6.74 4.69
C GLU A 67 -7.68 -7.23 5.46
N GLU A 68 -7.88 -8.08 6.45
CA GLU A 68 -6.80 -8.48 7.36
C GLU A 68 -6.45 -9.95 7.24
N SER A 69 -5.18 -10.21 7.05
CA SER A 69 -4.60 -11.54 7.25
C SER A 69 -3.14 -11.34 7.64
N GLY A 70 -2.52 -12.37 8.20
CA GLY A 70 -1.14 -12.25 8.63
C GLY A 70 -0.15 -12.06 7.51
N ASP A 71 -0.52 -12.42 6.29
CA ASP A 71 0.38 -12.36 5.15
C ASP A 71 0.12 -11.18 4.22
N TRP A 72 -1.08 -10.62 4.28
CA TRP A 72 -1.46 -9.55 3.36
C TRP A 72 -2.62 -8.76 3.95
N ILE A 73 -2.34 -7.51 4.27
CA ILE A 73 -3.39 -6.58 4.72
C ILE A 73 -3.57 -5.53 3.63
N VAL A 74 -4.82 -5.23 3.31
CA VAL A 74 -5.16 -4.15 2.38
C VAL A 74 -5.96 -3.11 3.13
N VAL A 75 -5.46 -1.87 3.11
CA VAL A 75 -6.15 -0.74 3.72
C VAL A 75 -6.68 0.17 2.62
N ASP A 76 -7.98 0.37 2.60
CA ASP A 76 -8.66 1.18 1.59
C ASP A 76 -9.06 2.51 2.22
N LEU A 77 -8.44 3.59 1.75
CA LEU A 77 -8.75 4.96 2.20
C LEU A 77 -9.63 5.70 1.20
N GLY A 78 -10.08 5.00 0.16
CA GLY A 78 -10.93 5.59 -0.87
C GLY A 78 -10.13 5.95 -2.11
N ASP A 79 -9.16 6.82 -1.96
CA ASP A 79 -8.30 7.26 -3.05
C ASP A 79 -6.88 6.72 -2.95
N ILE A 80 -6.54 6.07 -1.83
CA ILE A 80 -5.23 5.46 -1.60
C ILE A 80 -5.46 4.04 -1.12
N LEU A 81 -4.71 3.10 -1.69
CA LEU A 81 -4.74 1.70 -1.28
C LEU A 81 -3.38 1.35 -0.72
N ILE A 82 -3.35 0.77 0.48
CA ILE A 82 -2.09 0.38 1.12
C ILE A 82 -2.06 -1.14 1.23
N HIS A 83 -1.02 -1.75 0.66
CA HIS A 83 -0.78 -3.19 0.76
C HIS A 83 0.38 -3.42 1.71
N ILE A 84 0.16 -4.18 2.77
CA ILE A 84 1.21 -4.63 3.67
C ILE A 84 1.31 -6.13 3.49
N MET A 85 2.45 -6.62 3.02
CA MET A 85 2.60 -8.02 2.64
C MET A 85 3.87 -8.60 3.24
N THR A 86 3.82 -9.88 3.59
CA THR A 86 5.06 -10.59 3.90
C THR A 86 5.86 -10.75 2.62
N PRO A 87 7.20 -10.88 2.71
CA PRO A 87 8.02 -11.02 1.49
C PRO A 87 7.59 -12.18 0.60
N GLU A 88 7.18 -13.29 1.20
CA GLU A 88 6.74 -14.47 0.44
C GLU A 88 5.50 -14.16 -0.40
N TYR A 89 4.53 -13.50 0.21
CA TYR A 89 3.30 -13.16 -0.49
C TYR A 89 3.54 -12.07 -1.53
N ARG A 90 4.43 -11.13 -1.23
CA ARG A 90 4.77 -10.07 -2.16
C ARG A 90 5.38 -10.66 -3.44
N THR A 91 6.28 -11.63 -3.30
CA THR A 91 6.86 -12.33 -4.44
C THR A 91 5.82 -13.16 -5.17
N LYS A 92 5.00 -13.88 -4.43
CA LYS A 92 4.01 -14.80 -5.02
C LYS A 92 2.96 -14.09 -5.87
N TYR A 93 2.46 -12.96 -5.41
CA TYR A 93 1.38 -12.27 -6.09
C TYR A 93 1.85 -11.15 -6.99
N ASP A 94 3.07 -10.68 -6.79
CA ASP A 94 3.75 -9.71 -7.67
C ASP A 94 2.87 -8.53 -8.09
N MET A 95 2.20 -7.93 -7.11
CA MET A 95 1.38 -6.75 -7.35
C MET A 95 2.21 -5.59 -7.88
N GLU A 96 3.50 -5.58 -7.58
CA GLU A 96 4.40 -4.52 -8.01
C GLU A 96 4.50 -4.42 -9.53
N THR A 97 4.60 -5.54 -10.21
CA THR A 97 4.69 -5.53 -11.67
C THR A 97 3.42 -4.95 -12.28
N PHE A 98 2.27 -5.36 -11.76
CA PHE A 98 0.99 -4.84 -12.22
C PHE A 98 0.88 -3.34 -11.99
N LEU A 99 1.17 -2.89 -10.77
CA LEU A 99 1.04 -1.47 -10.41
C LEU A 99 2.07 -0.62 -11.15
N SER A 100 3.28 -1.14 -11.32
CA SER A 100 4.31 -0.46 -12.07
C SER A 100 3.92 -0.28 -13.54
N SER A 101 3.31 -1.29 -14.13
CA SER A 101 2.80 -1.20 -15.49
C SER A 101 1.74 -0.11 -15.63
N LEU A 102 0.82 -0.04 -14.67
CA LEU A 102 -0.21 0.98 -14.66
C LEU A 102 0.41 2.37 -14.52
N ALA A 103 1.30 2.52 -13.55
CA ALA A 103 1.91 3.82 -13.26
C ALA A 103 2.73 4.33 -14.44
N ASN A 104 3.33 3.44 -15.20
CA ASN A 104 4.13 3.80 -16.37
C ASN A 104 3.31 3.93 -17.65
N GLY A 105 1.99 3.76 -17.55
CA GLY A 105 1.12 3.88 -18.72
C GLY A 105 1.26 2.77 -19.72
N ARG A 106 1.61 1.57 -19.26
CA ARG A 106 1.91 0.46 -20.15
C ARG A 106 0.69 -0.42 -20.47
N GLU A 107 -0.41 -0.18 -19.80
CA GLU A 107 -1.62 -0.97 -20.04
C GLU A 107 -2.10 -0.85 -21.48
N GLY A 108 -1.82 0.26 -22.13
CA GLY A 108 -2.16 0.46 -23.51
C GLY A 108 -1.20 -0.25 -24.48
N ASP A 109 -0.02 -0.58 -24.01
CA ASP A 109 1.02 -1.19 -24.85
C ASP A 109 0.76 -2.65 -25.10
N THR A 110 -0.13 -3.25 -24.34
CA THR A 110 -0.40 -4.68 -24.43
C THR A 110 -1.47 -5.03 -25.45
N ILE A 111 -2.06 -4.06 -26.02
CA ILE A 111 -3.18 -4.25 -26.97
C ILE A 111 -2.73 -4.64 -28.38
#